data_040026aad049790fe968e893756e51b3
#
_entry.id   040026aad049790fe968e893756e51b3
#
_cell.length_a   1.000
_cell.length_b   1.000
_cell.length_c   1.000
_cell.angle_alpha   90.00
_cell.angle_beta   90.00
_cell.angle_gamma   90.00
#
_symmetry.space_group_name_H-M   'P 1'
#
loop_
_entity.id
_entity.type
_entity.pdbx_description
1 polymer ?
#
loop_
_entity_poly.entity_id
_entity_poly.type
_entity_poly.pdbx_seq_one_letter_code
_entity_poly.pdbx_strand_id
1 'polypeptide(L)'
;VLNPIILKNSQDMIQQKFGTGPKPVNFVFHGGSGSEKAKIEEAISYGVIKMNLDTDLQWAFWDGVHSYYKEKKDYLQAQIGNPEGDDKPNKKYYDPRTWLRSGEESIVKRLKQSFEDLNAMNRG
;
A
#
# COMPACT_ATOMS: atom_id res chain seq x y z
N VAL A 1 -16.47 4.31 2.91
CA VAL A 1 -16.21 3.55 4.15
C VAL A 1 -16.59 2.11 3.91
N LEU A 2 -15.66 1.17 4.16
CA LEU A 2 -15.90 -0.26 4.02
C LEU A 2 -16.95 -0.71 5.05
N ASN A 3 -18.00 -1.39 4.56
CA ASN A 3 -19.02 -2.00 5.41
C ASN A 3 -19.12 -3.51 5.15
N PRO A 4 -18.31 -4.35 5.82
CA PRO A 4 -18.23 -5.77 5.56
C PRO A 4 -19.52 -6.55 5.84
N ILE A 5 -20.42 -6.04 6.67
CA ILE A 5 -21.68 -6.72 6.99
C ILE A 5 -22.55 -7.00 5.74
N ILE A 6 -22.41 -6.19 4.70
CA ILE A 6 -23.10 -6.41 3.41
C ILE A 6 -22.67 -7.75 2.81
N LEU A 7 -21.39 -8.12 2.93
CA LEU A 7 -20.84 -9.38 2.44
C LEU A 7 -21.44 -10.57 3.20
N LYS A 8 -21.52 -10.45 4.54
CA LYS A 8 -22.16 -11.46 5.38
C LYS A 8 -23.61 -11.69 4.98
N ASN A 9 -24.38 -10.59 4.87
CA ASN A 9 -25.79 -10.67 4.49
C ASN A 9 -25.98 -11.31 3.09
N SER A 10 -25.08 -11.04 2.15
CA SER A 10 -25.11 -11.64 0.83
C SER A 10 -24.83 -13.14 0.89
N GLN A 11 -23.85 -13.59 1.68
CA GLN A 11 -23.57 -15.01 1.90
C GLN A 11 -24.78 -15.73 2.51
N ASP A 12 -25.35 -15.17 3.57
CA ASP A 12 -26.49 -15.75 4.27
C ASP A 12 -27.72 -15.88 3.34
N MET A 13 -28.00 -14.83 2.54
CA MET A 13 -29.10 -14.83 1.58
C MET A 13 -28.94 -15.91 0.50
N ILE A 14 -27.75 -16.05 -0.04
CA ILE A 14 -27.47 -17.06 -1.09
C ILE A 14 -27.57 -18.46 -0.51
N GLN A 15 -27.00 -18.68 0.67
CA GLN A 15 -27.10 -19.95 1.37
C GLN A 15 -28.56 -20.37 1.60
N GLN A 16 -29.38 -19.46 2.10
CA GLN A 16 -30.80 -19.72 2.34
C GLN A 16 -31.58 -20.01 1.04
N LYS A 17 -31.31 -19.22 -0.01
CA LYS A 17 -32.05 -19.32 -1.27
C LYS A 17 -31.70 -20.58 -2.06
N PHE A 18 -30.46 -21.03 -2.02
CA PHE A 18 -29.97 -22.10 -2.88
C PHE A 18 -29.54 -23.35 -2.14
N GLY A 19 -29.65 -23.39 -0.81
CA GLY A 19 -29.29 -24.56 -0.01
C GLY A 19 -27.81 -24.91 -0.05
N THR A 20 -26.94 -23.91 -0.23
CA THR A 20 -25.48 -24.11 -0.33
C THR A 20 -24.84 -24.26 1.06
N GLY A 21 -23.57 -24.70 1.08
CA GLY A 21 -22.74 -24.60 2.28
C GLY A 21 -22.45 -23.13 2.68
N PRO A 22 -21.76 -22.92 3.80
CA PRO A 22 -21.40 -21.58 4.27
C PRO A 22 -20.42 -20.90 3.30
N LYS A 23 -20.57 -19.58 3.12
CA LYS A 23 -19.71 -18.73 2.28
C LYS A 23 -19.60 -19.21 0.82
N PRO A 24 -20.73 -19.35 0.11
CA PRO A 24 -20.75 -19.91 -1.24
C PRO A 24 -20.13 -18.99 -2.31
N VAL A 25 -19.89 -17.72 -2.00
CA VAL A 25 -19.38 -16.72 -2.95
C VAL A 25 -18.00 -16.21 -2.52
N ASN A 26 -17.08 -16.16 -3.49
CA ASN A 26 -15.80 -15.49 -3.34
C ASN A 26 -15.94 -14.01 -3.73
N PHE A 27 -15.57 -13.11 -2.85
CA PHE A 27 -15.64 -11.68 -3.10
C PHE A 27 -14.29 -11.10 -3.49
N VAL A 28 -14.33 -10.09 -4.36
CA VAL A 28 -13.19 -9.21 -4.64
C VAL A 28 -13.48 -7.85 -4.05
N PHE A 29 -12.56 -7.34 -3.25
CA PHE A 29 -12.65 -6.03 -2.67
C PHE A 29 -11.89 -5.01 -3.53
N HIS A 30 -12.62 -4.08 -4.15
CA HIS A 30 -12.08 -2.96 -4.90
C HIS A 30 -11.92 -1.72 -3.99
N GLY A 31 -10.86 -0.93 -4.22
CA GLY A 31 -10.66 0.31 -3.48
C GLY A 31 -10.30 0.11 -2.00
N GLY A 32 -9.44 -0.86 -1.72
CA GLY A 32 -8.99 -1.21 -0.37
C GLY A 32 -8.10 -0.17 0.34
N SER A 33 -7.60 0.81 -0.42
CA SER A 33 -6.76 1.89 0.12
C SER A 33 -7.48 2.69 1.20
N GLY A 34 -6.79 2.96 2.32
CA GLY A 34 -7.36 3.68 3.47
C GLY A 34 -8.35 2.89 4.32
N SER A 35 -8.50 1.59 4.09
CA SER A 35 -9.37 0.74 4.92
C SER A 35 -8.68 0.37 6.24
N GLU A 36 -9.45 0.38 7.33
CA GLU A 36 -8.97 -0.05 8.64
C GLU A 36 -8.69 -1.56 8.66
N LYS A 37 -7.60 -1.97 9.31
CA LYS A 37 -7.20 -3.37 9.42
C LYS A 37 -8.33 -4.28 9.91
N ALA A 38 -9.03 -3.89 10.98
CA ALA A 38 -10.14 -4.67 11.52
C ALA A 38 -11.26 -4.90 10.50
N LYS A 39 -11.52 -3.93 9.62
CA LYS A 39 -12.52 -4.05 8.55
C LYS A 39 -12.05 -4.96 7.42
N ILE A 40 -10.77 -4.97 7.13
CA ILE A 40 -10.17 -5.90 6.17
C ILE A 40 -10.29 -7.35 6.71
N GLU A 41 -9.90 -7.58 7.95
CA GLU A 41 -10.01 -8.89 8.61
C GLU A 41 -11.47 -9.38 8.65
N GLU A 42 -12.40 -8.50 8.99
CA GLU A 42 -13.83 -8.81 8.98
C GLU A 42 -14.31 -9.20 7.57
N ALA A 43 -13.92 -8.44 6.52
CA ALA A 43 -14.27 -8.74 5.13
C ALA A 43 -13.69 -10.09 4.66
N ILE A 44 -12.45 -10.40 5.00
CA ILE A 44 -11.82 -11.70 4.73
C ILE A 44 -12.62 -12.83 5.40
N SER A 45 -13.07 -12.62 6.64
CA SER A 45 -13.87 -13.61 7.35
C SER A 45 -15.21 -13.92 6.65
N TYR A 46 -15.71 -13.00 5.83
CA TYR A 46 -16.95 -13.16 5.04
C TYR A 46 -16.72 -13.62 3.60
N GLY A 47 -15.49 -13.97 3.22
CA GLY A 47 -15.21 -14.58 1.92
C GLY A 47 -14.55 -13.64 0.90
N VAL A 48 -13.94 -12.55 1.31
CA VAL A 48 -13.04 -11.77 0.44
C VAL A 48 -11.75 -12.56 0.22
N ILE A 49 -11.44 -12.85 -1.04
CA ILE A 49 -10.25 -13.61 -1.45
C ILE A 49 -9.22 -12.76 -2.19
N LYS A 50 -9.58 -11.54 -2.57
CA LYS A 50 -8.71 -10.59 -3.29
C LYS A 50 -9.05 -9.16 -2.87
N MET A 51 -8.03 -8.33 -2.68
CA MET A 51 -8.15 -6.90 -2.48
C MET A 51 -7.27 -6.14 -3.47
N ASN A 52 -7.82 -5.09 -4.09
CA ASN A 52 -7.06 -4.19 -4.96
C ASN A 52 -6.58 -2.98 -4.14
N LEU A 53 -5.26 -2.75 -4.19
CA LEU A 53 -4.59 -1.61 -3.57
C LEU A 53 -3.86 -0.82 -4.65
N ASP A 54 -4.16 0.44 -4.80
CA ASP A 54 -3.52 1.34 -5.76
C ASP A 54 -3.06 2.64 -5.08
N THR A 55 -3.98 3.46 -4.63
CA THR A 55 -3.72 4.80 -4.08
C THR A 55 -2.70 4.79 -2.94
N ASP A 56 -2.79 3.86 -2.00
CA ASP A 56 -1.84 3.76 -0.89
C ASP A 56 -0.42 3.41 -1.37
N LEU A 57 -0.30 2.58 -2.41
CA LEU A 57 1.00 2.19 -2.95
C LEU A 57 1.64 3.33 -3.74
N GLN A 58 0.85 4.05 -4.55
CA GLN A 58 1.33 5.25 -5.23
C GLN A 58 1.77 6.31 -4.23
N TRP A 59 0.96 6.55 -3.20
CA TRP A 59 1.31 7.49 -2.14
C TRP A 59 2.58 7.07 -1.40
N ALA A 60 2.73 5.80 -1.03
CA ALA A 60 3.91 5.31 -0.34
C ALA A 60 5.19 5.53 -1.16
N PHE A 61 5.15 5.28 -2.47
CA PHE A 61 6.30 5.57 -3.34
C PHE A 61 6.63 7.06 -3.34
N TRP A 62 5.62 7.91 -3.57
CA TRP A 62 5.80 9.36 -3.58
C TRP A 62 6.31 9.89 -2.23
N ASP A 63 5.76 9.41 -1.12
CA ASP A 63 6.17 9.84 0.23
C ASP A 63 7.64 9.52 0.52
N GLY A 64 8.14 8.39 0.03
CA GLY A 64 9.56 8.04 0.09
C GLY A 64 10.44 9.03 -0.68
N VAL A 65 10.06 9.38 -1.90
CA VAL A 65 10.77 10.38 -2.72
C VAL A 65 10.69 11.77 -2.08
N HIS A 66 9.52 12.15 -1.60
CA HIS A 66 9.28 13.43 -0.95
C HIS A 66 10.09 13.59 0.36
N SER A 67 10.17 12.53 1.15
CA SER A 67 10.97 12.49 2.38
C SER A 67 12.45 12.65 2.07
N TYR A 68 12.95 11.97 1.03
CA TYR A 68 14.31 12.15 0.54
C TYR A 68 14.58 13.60 0.11
N TYR A 69 13.67 14.20 -0.67
CA TYR A 69 13.80 15.59 -1.08
C TYR A 69 13.86 16.54 0.13
N LYS A 70 13.00 16.36 1.13
CA LYS A 70 13.01 17.19 2.35
C LYS A 70 14.34 17.09 3.10
N GLU A 71 14.86 15.87 3.24
CA GLU A 71 16.12 15.61 3.96
C GLU A 71 17.33 16.18 3.23
N LYS A 72 17.36 16.08 1.89
CA LYS A 72 18.50 16.47 1.07
C LYS A 72 18.28 17.78 0.30
N LYS A 73 17.29 18.58 0.70
CA LYS A 73 16.86 19.79 -0.02
C LYS A 73 18.02 20.70 -0.40
N ASP A 74 18.94 20.96 0.53
CA ASP A 74 20.04 21.93 0.33
C ASP A 74 21.11 21.38 -0.64
N TYR A 75 21.14 20.08 -0.88
CA TYR A 75 22.01 19.41 -1.85
C TYR A 75 21.35 19.19 -3.22
N LEU A 76 20.09 19.59 -3.37
CA LEU A 76 19.28 19.35 -4.57
C LEU A 76 18.90 20.66 -5.30
N GLN A 77 19.56 21.79 -4.97
CA GLN A 77 19.22 23.09 -5.55
C GLN A 77 20.01 23.39 -6.84
N ALA A 78 21.21 22.80 -7.00
CA ALA A 78 22.09 23.02 -8.14
C ALA A 78 22.94 21.78 -8.41
N GLN A 79 23.59 21.74 -9.58
CA GLN A 79 24.54 20.66 -9.92
C GLN A 79 25.82 20.73 -9.08
N ILE A 80 26.25 21.94 -8.76
CA ILE A 80 27.47 22.24 -7.99
C ILE A 80 27.11 23.31 -6.96
N GLY A 81 27.72 23.21 -5.78
CA GLY A 81 27.46 24.08 -4.63
C GLY A 81 26.44 23.50 -3.67
N ASN A 82 26.84 23.35 -2.40
CA ASN A 82 26.01 22.85 -1.32
C ASN A 82 26.57 23.36 0.04
N PRO A 83 25.95 23.02 1.19
CA PRO A 83 26.43 23.48 2.50
C PRO A 83 27.88 23.08 2.85
N GLU A 84 28.48 22.14 2.13
CA GLU A 84 29.88 21.70 2.33
C GLU A 84 30.88 22.59 1.54
N GLY A 85 30.42 23.41 0.57
CA GLY A 85 31.21 24.32 -0.24
C GLY A 85 30.63 24.59 -1.62
N ASP A 86 30.99 25.76 -2.17
CA ASP A 86 30.49 26.26 -3.48
C ASP A 86 30.96 25.43 -4.68
N ASP A 87 32.06 24.68 -4.52
CA ASP A 87 32.67 23.82 -5.54
C ASP A 87 32.26 22.35 -5.44
N LYS A 88 31.42 22.01 -4.46
CA LYS A 88 31.04 20.60 -4.20
C LYS A 88 29.98 20.10 -5.18
N PRO A 89 30.23 18.96 -5.87
CA PRO A 89 29.27 18.40 -6.78
C PRO A 89 28.13 17.69 -6.07
N ASN A 90 26.91 17.82 -6.59
CA ASN A 90 25.68 17.27 -6.00
C ASN A 90 25.18 15.99 -6.69
N LYS A 91 25.91 15.45 -7.68
CA LYS A 91 25.47 14.31 -8.49
C LYS A 91 24.98 13.13 -7.63
N LYS A 92 25.68 12.80 -6.54
CA LYS A 92 25.31 11.68 -5.65
C LYS A 92 23.93 11.83 -5.01
N TYR A 93 23.39 13.07 -4.95
CA TYR A 93 22.08 13.35 -4.36
C TYR A 93 20.99 13.36 -5.42
N TYR A 94 21.20 13.96 -6.60
CA TYR A 94 20.18 14.02 -7.64
C TYR A 94 20.20 12.84 -8.62
N ASP A 95 21.15 11.90 -8.50
CA ASP A 95 21.16 10.67 -9.28
C ASP A 95 19.83 9.93 -9.12
N PRO A 96 19.08 9.63 -10.21
CA PRO A 96 17.79 8.95 -10.11
C PRO A 96 17.84 7.65 -9.31
N ARG A 97 18.93 6.91 -9.37
CA ARG A 97 19.11 5.66 -8.61
C ARG A 97 19.04 5.89 -7.11
N THR A 98 19.39 7.07 -6.63
CA THR A 98 19.38 7.41 -5.19
C THR A 98 17.96 7.73 -4.73
N TRP A 99 17.29 8.69 -5.36
CA TRP A 99 15.96 9.10 -4.89
C TRP A 99 14.84 8.11 -5.27
N LEU A 100 14.98 7.36 -6.38
CA LEU A 100 14.08 6.25 -6.69
C LEU A 100 14.15 5.14 -5.63
N ARG A 101 15.36 4.86 -5.12
CA ARG A 101 15.53 3.86 -4.05
C ARG A 101 14.71 4.21 -2.80
N SER A 102 14.65 5.48 -2.43
CA SER A 102 13.82 5.92 -1.30
C SER A 102 12.32 5.64 -1.54
N GLY A 103 11.85 5.83 -2.78
CA GLY A 103 10.48 5.45 -3.16
C GLY A 103 10.26 3.93 -3.10
N GLU A 104 11.20 3.15 -3.63
CA GLU A 104 11.15 1.67 -3.59
C GLU A 104 11.10 1.12 -2.15
N GLU A 105 11.94 1.61 -1.27
CA GLU A 105 11.96 1.19 0.13
C GLU A 105 10.65 1.51 0.84
N SER A 106 10.09 2.68 0.57
CA SER A 106 8.82 3.09 1.15
C SER A 106 7.64 2.24 0.64
N ILE A 107 7.54 1.99 -0.66
CA ILE A 107 6.47 1.13 -1.21
C ILE A 107 6.61 -0.33 -0.74
N VAL A 108 7.84 -0.86 -0.62
CA VAL A 108 8.08 -2.20 -0.09
C VAL A 108 7.60 -2.31 1.36
N LYS A 109 7.87 -1.30 2.19
CA LYS A 109 7.36 -1.25 3.56
C LYS A 109 5.83 -1.28 3.60
N ARG A 110 5.16 -0.50 2.75
CA ARG A 110 3.69 -0.48 2.66
C ARG A 110 3.12 -1.80 2.14
N LEU A 111 3.78 -2.44 1.17
CA LEU A 111 3.38 -3.76 0.67
C LEU A 111 3.47 -4.84 1.75
N LYS A 112 4.55 -4.87 2.52
CA LYS A 112 4.69 -5.81 3.64
C LYS A 112 3.53 -5.66 4.63
N GLN A 113 3.18 -4.43 5.00
CA GLN A 113 2.04 -4.16 5.86
C GLN A 113 0.73 -4.68 5.25
N SER A 114 0.54 -4.50 3.93
CA SER A 114 -0.65 -5.01 3.25
C SER A 114 -0.73 -6.55 3.29
N PHE A 115 0.39 -7.24 3.12
CA PHE A 115 0.43 -8.70 3.22
C PHE A 115 0.12 -9.20 4.65
N GLU A 116 0.55 -8.47 5.66
CA GLU A 116 0.18 -8.75 7.06
C GLU A 116 -1.32 -8.57 7.28
N ASP A 117 -1.87 -7.42 6.85
CA ASP A 117 -3.30 -7.10 7.00
C ASP A 117 -4.21 -8.10 6.26
N LEU A 118 -3.74 -8.64 5.13
CA LEU A 118 -4.43 -9.66 4.34
C LEU A 118 -4.16 -11.09 4.81
N ASN A 119 -3.39 -11.28 5.87
CA ASN A 119 -2.97 -12.60 6.35
C ASN A 119 -2.30 -13.44 5.23
N ALA A 120 -1.52 -12.78 4.35
CA ALA A 120 -0.88 -13.37 3.18
C ALA A 120 0.62 -13.65 3.37
N MET A 121 1.17 -13.43 4.58
CA MET A 121 2.58 -13.70 4.88
C MET A 121 2.87 -15.20 4.87
N ASN A 122 3.96 -15.61 4.20
CA ASN A 122 4.43 -17.00 4.13
C ASN A 122 3.38 -18.00 3.59
N ARG A 123 2.49 -17.54 2.73
CA ARG A 123 1.49 -18.36 2.04
C ARG A 123 1.81 -18.33 0.55
N GLY A 124 2.70 -19.18 0.12
CA GLY A 124 3.04 -19.44 -1.27
C GLY A 124 2.81 -20.88 -1.64
#